data_9f7efa93804d2929aae2aa1b58e5ee81
#
_entry.id   9f7efa93804d2929aae2aa1b58e5ee81
#
_cell.length_a   1.000
_cell.length_b   1.000
_cell.length_c   1.000
_cell.angle_alpha   90.00
_cell.angle_beta   90.00
_cell.angle_gamma   90.00
#
_symmetry.space_group_name_H-M   'P 1'
#
loop_
_entity.id
_entity.type
_entity.pdbx_description
1 polymer ?
#
loop_
_entity_poly.entity_id
_entity_poly.type
_entity_poly.pdbx_seq_one_letter_code
_entity_poly.pdbx_strand_id
1 'polypeptide(L)'
;MTFNLDNKKELKEDIYLFENFLTEEECEAIIKYWDHSVEKGTLPWQGISFYESYASNLPNDEDVVKFGLPRDFFDTLEKKIQEAMEITRGDSVKLVSYHAQKWTEGAFAGYHSDNSPLDDPEYNAFERSKWAAFLYLNGDFEGGELNFRDHDISIRPKTGMLAAFSGGHHNIHEVQIITKGIRYTIGSFWDNAEAEYSEETKAKWEEEITEARIRQADDQKVWQENKAKGIMEEPPPYQKERLNKG
;
A
#
# COMPACT_ATOMS: atom_id res chain seq x y z
N MET A 1 9.47 8.42 -20.38
CA MET A 1 8.52 8.23 -19.26
C MET A 1 7.31 9.11 -19.52
N THR A 2 6.13 8.53 -19.52
CA THR A 2 4.89 9.27 -19.74
C THR A 2 3.92 8.94 -18.61
N PHE A 3 3.99 9.70 -17.51
CA PHE A 3 3.00 9.60 -16.45
C PHE A 3 1.71 10.27 -16.91
N ASN A 4 0.62 9.53 -16.87
CA ASN A 4 -0.67 10.04 -17.34
C ASN A 4 -1.50 10.55 -16.16
N LEU A 5 -1.53 11.87 -16.00
CA LEU A 5 -2.33 12.57 -15.00
C LEU A 5 -3.69 13.05 -15.55
N ASP A 6 -3.90 12.99 -16.86
CA ASP A 6 -5.09 13.53 -17.51
C ASP A 6 -6.31 12.60 -17.39
N ASN A 7 -6.08 11.31 -17.15
CA ASN A 7 -7.13 10.30 -17.04
C ASN A 7 -7.70 10.16 -15.62
N LYS A 8 -7.74 11.26 -14.86
CA LYS A 8 -8.35 11.27 -13.52
C LYS A 8 -9.86 11.01 -13.62
N LYS A 9 -10.33 10.03 -12.88
CA LYS A 9 -11.74 9.70 -12.70
C LYS A 9 -12.06 9.72 -11.20
N GLU A 10 -13.02 10.52 -10.81
CA GLU A 10 -13.62 10.47 -9.49
C GLU A 10 -14.72 9.41 -9.48
N LEU A 11 -14.62 8.42 -8.59
CA LEU A 11 -15.63 7.38 -8.40
C LEU A 11 -16.67 7.79 -7.35
N LYS A 12 -16.20 8.46 -6.32
CA LYS A 12 -16.94 8.99 -5.18
C LYS A 12 -16.10 10.12 -4.57
N GLU A 13 -16.68 10.91 -3.69
CA GLU A 13 -15.94 11.90 -2.90
C GLU A 13 -14.70 11.26 -2.27
N ASP A 14 -13.54 11.86 -2.53
CA ASP A 14 -12.24 11.39 -2.04
C ASP A 14 -11.79 9.98 -2.50
N ILE A 15 -12.36 9.43 -3.58
CA ILE A 15 -11.91 8.18 -4.21
C ILE A 15 -11.69 8.40 -5.71
N TYR A 16 -10.44 8.34 -6.14
CA TYR A 16 -10.00 8.69 -7.50
C TYR A 16 -9.20 7.56 -8.14
N LEU A 17 -9.30 7.45 -9.46
CA LEU A 17 -8.47 6.58 -10.27
C LEU A 17 -7.76 7.39 -11.35
N PHE A 18 -6.53 6.99 -11.65
CA PHE A 18 -5.78 7.38 -12.85
C PHE A 18 -5.49 6.11 -13.64
N GLU A 19 -6.21 5.91 -14.73
CA GLU A 19 -5.97 4.76 -15.61
C GLU A 19 -4.72 5.03 -16.48
N ASN A 20 -3.90 3.99 -16.68
CA ASN A 20 -2.64 4.08 -17.42
C ASN A 20 -1.70 5.19 -16.88
N PHE A 21 -1.61 5.31 -15.57
CA PHE A 21 -0.69 6.23 -14.90
C PHE A 21 0.77 5.90 -15.23
N LEU A 22 1.10 4.59 -15.31
CA LEU A 22 2.32 4.05 -15.92
C LEU A 22 1.97 3.18 -17.13
N THR A 23 2.92 3.00 -18.03
CA THR A 23 2.80 2.03 -19.11
C THR A 23 2.99 0.59 -18.60
N GLU A 24 2.52 -0.39 -19.37
CA GLU A 24 2.72 -1.81 -19.05
C GLU A 24 4.23 -2.16 -19.04
N GLU A 25 5.00 -1.61 -19.97
CA GLU A 25 6.45 -1.83 -20.06
C GLU A 25 7.19 -1.28 -18.83
N GLU A 26 6.81 -0.10 -18.34
CA GLU A 26 7.37 0.48 -17.11
C GLU A 26 7.01 -0.38 -15.89
N CYS A 27 5.78 -0.83 -15.78
CA CYS A 27 5.34 -1.72 -14.71
C CYS A 27 6.11 -3.06 -14.72
N GLU A 28 6.27 -3.68 -15.87
CA GLU A 28 7.04 -4.92 -16.04
C GLU A 28 8.52 -4.72 -15.66
N ALA A 29 9.10 -3.59 -16.06
CA ALA A 29 10.48 -3.25 -15.70
C ALA A 29 10.67 -3.09 -14.18
N ILE A 30 9.72 -2.46 -13.49
CA ILE A 30 9.74 -2.32 -12.03
C ILE A 30 9.67 -3.69 -11.35
N ILE A 31 8.77 -4.57 -11.78
CA ILE A 31 8.62 -5.92 -11.20
C ILE A 31 9.92 -6.72 -11.39
N LYS A 32 10.50 -6.72 -12.59
CA LYS A 32 11.78 -7.40 -12.88
C LYS A 32 12.94 -6.85 -12.04
N TYR A 33 13.04 -5.53 -11.92
CA TYR A 33 14.05 -4.90 -11.08
C TYR A 33 13.88 -5.31 -9.62
N TRP A 34 12.66 -5.29 -9.11
CA TRP A 34 12.35 -5.64 -7.73
C TRP A 34 12.72 -7.09 -7.42
N ASP A 35 12.18 -8.05 -8.19
CA ASP A 35 12.44 -9.47 -7.97
C ASP A 35 13.95 -9.77 -8.08
N HIS A 36 14.64 -9.21 -9.07
CA HIS A 36 16.12 -9.34 -9.20
C HIS A 36 16.85 -8.80 -7.97
N SER A 37 16.48 -7.64 -7.47
CA SER A 37 17.16 -6.99 -6.35
C SER A 37 16.94 -7.72 -5.03
N VAL A 38 15.74 -8.29 -4.85
CA VAL A 38 15.45 -9.17 -3.71
C VAL A 38 16.26 -10.47 -3.79
N GLU A 39 16.32 -11.12 -4.95
CA GLU A 39 17.11 -12.34 -5.16
C GLU A 39 18.61 -12.11 -4.89
N LYS A 40 19.14 -10.96 -5.28
CA LYS A 40 20.52 -10.56 -4.99
C LYS A 40 20.76 -10.21 -3.52
N GLY A 41 19.72 -10.02 -2.72
CA GLY A 41 19.82 -9.52 -1.36
C GLY A 41 20.21 -8.04 -1.25
N THR A 42 20.10 -7.27 -2.33
CA THR A 42 20.32 -5.81 -2.33
C THR A 42 19.09 -5.04 -1.88
N LEU A 43 17.92 -5.64 -2.00
CA LEU A 43 16.66 -5.15 -1.43
C LEU A 43 16.09 -6.21 -0.49
N PRO A 44 16.47 -6.22 0.78
CA PRO A 44 15.90 -7.13 1.75
C PRO A 44 14.42 -6.82 1.96
N TRP A 45 13.61 -7.84 2.16
CA TRP A 45 12.26 -7.68 2.65
C TRP A 45 12.28 -6.95 3.99
N GLN A 46 11.56 -5.86 4.09
CA GLN A 46 11.47 -5.07 5.33
C GLN A 46 10.47 -5.65 6.32
N GLY A 47 9.77 -6.69 5.92
CA GLY A 47 8.78 -7.36 6.74
C GLY A 47 7.57 -7.79 5.94
N ILE A 48 6.60 -8.31 6.64
CA ILE A 48 5.31 -8.71 6.12
C ILE A 48 4.32 -7.62 6.53
N SER A 49 3.73 -6.93 5.54
CA SER A 49 2.78 -5.84 5.80
C SER A 49 1.43 -6.34 6.24
N PHE A 50 0.97 -7.44 5.62
CA PHE A 50 -0.30 -8.09 5.86
C PHE A 50 -0.11 -9.59 5.77
N TYR A 51 -1.18 -10.33 5.94
CA TYR A 51 -1.19 -11.76 5.76
C TYR A 51 -0.64 -12.17 4.38
N GLU A 52 0.45 -12.97 4.34
CA GLU A 52 1.16 -13.41 3.12
C GLU A 52 1.64 -12.28 2.19
N SER A 53 1.74 -11.04 2.64
CA SER A 53 2.31 -9.96 1.87
C SER A 53 3.69 -9.55 2.36
N TYR A 54 4.50 -9.00 1.45
CA TYR A 54 5.87 -8.59 1.72
C TYR A 54 6.05 -7.13 1.30
N ALA A 55 6.82 -6.38 2.06
CA ALA A 55 7.14 -5.00 1.75
C ALA A 55 8.64 -4.78 1.57
N SER A 56 9.01 -3.88 0.69
CA SER A 56 10.37 -3.49 0.38
C SER A 56 10.42 -2.05 -0.13
N ASN A 57 11.46 -1.31 0.22
CA ASN A 57 11.71 -0.03 -0.45
C ASN A 57 12.35 -0.29 -1.82
N LEU A 58 12.04 0.57 -2.78
CA LEU A 58 12.62 0.53 -4.12
C LEU A 58 13.53 1.76 -4.32
N PRO A 59 14.81 1.70 -3.89
CA PRO A 59 15.72 2.82 -4.08
C PRO A 59 16.20 2.89 -5.53
N ASN A 60 16.65 4.08 -5.93
CA ASN A 60 17.42 4.24 -7.15
C ASN A 60 18.83 3.72 -6.93
N ASP A 61 19.14 2.53 -7.42
CA ASP A 61 20.49 1.99 -7.47
C ASP A 61 21.02 1.89 -8.91
N GLU A 62 22.27 1.44 -9.06
CA GLU A 62 22.87 1.34 -10.39
C GLU A 62 22.24 0.26 -11.27
N ASP A 63 21.55 -0.70 -10.67
CA ASP A 63 20.95 -1.81 -11.39
C ASP A 63 19.63 -1.44 -12.08
N VAL A 64 18.96 -0.37 -11.63
CA VAL A 64 17.67 0.07 -12.19
C VAL A 64 17.74 0.27 -13.72
N VAL A 65 18.86 0.77 -14.23
CA VAL A 65 19.04 1.01 -15.68
C VAL A 65 19.16 -0.28 -16.51
N LYS A 66 19.52 -1.41 -15.88
CA LYS A 66 19.59 -2.71 -16.56
C LYS A 66 18.21 -3.22 -16.99
N PHE A 67 17.17 -2.71 -16.32
CA PHE A 67 15.78 -3.04 -16.61
C PHE A 67 15.09 -2.01 -17.50
N GLY A 68 15.84 -1.06 -18.06
CA GLY A 68 15.33 -0.05 -18.99
C GLY A 68 14.69 1.17 -18.31
N LEU A 69 14.82 1.29 -16.99
CA LEU A 69 14.34 2.45 -16.22
C LEU A 69 15.47 3.50 -16.09
N PRO A 70 15.16 4.81 -16.12
CA PRO A 70 16.14 5.84 -15.80
C PRO A 70 16.67 5.71 -14.37
N ARG A 71 17.89 6.21 -14.13
CA ARG A 71 18.56 6.12 -12.83
C ARG A 71 17.76 6.75 -11.68
N ASP A 72 17.04 7.82 -11.95
CA ASP A 72 16.19 8.58 -11.00
C ASP A 72 14.71 8.21 -11.08
N PHE A 73 14.42 7.01 -11.59
CA PHE A 73 13.04 6.60 -11.88
C PHE A 73 12.14 6.69 -10.64
N PHE A 74 12.57 6.14 -9.51
CA PHE A 74 11.74 6.08 -8.31
C PHE A 74 11.55 7.44 -7.64
N ASP A 75 12.56 8.33 -7.69
CA ASP A 75 12.40 9.71 -7.25
C ASP A 75 11.40 10.48 -8.13
N THR A 76 11.42 10.19 -9.43
CA THR A 76 10.47 10.79 -10.38
C THR A 76 9.06 10.21 -10.18
N LEU A 77 8.94 8.90 -9.95
CA LEU A 77 7.67 8.24 -9.68
C LEU A 77 7.01 8.80 -8.41
N GLU A 78 7.77 8.95 -7.32
CA GLU A 78 7.28 9.54 -6.07
C GLU A 78 6.70 10.94 -6.31
N LYS A 79 7.44 11.82 -7.02
CA LYS A 79 6.97 13.16 -7.37
C LYS A 79 5.70 13.14 -8.22
N LYS A 80 5.58 12.17 -9.14
CA LYS A 80 4.39 12.05 -9.99
C LYS A 80 3.17 11.53 -9.22
N ILE A 81 3.38 10.64 -8.24
CA ILE A 81 2.31 10.26 -7.33
C ILE A 81 1.91 11.45 -6.46
N GLN A 82 2.87 12.25 -5.98
CA GLN A 82 2.59 13.50 -5.27
C GLN A 82 1.73 14.46 -6.10
N GLU A 83 2.10 14.71 -7.36
CA GLU A 83 1.32 15.54 -8.28
C GLU A 83 -0.12 15.00 -8.45
N ALA A 84 -0.29 13.67 -8.57
CA ALA A 84 -1.62 13.06 -8.64
C ALA A 84 -2.43 13.31 -7.36
N MET A 85 -1.80 13.20 -6.20
CA MET A 85 -2.45 13.49 -4.91
C MET A 85 -2.85 14.96 -4.80
N GLU A 86 -1.99 15.90 -5.20
CA GLU A 86 -2.29 17.33 -5.19
C GLU A 86 -3.43 17.70 -6.16
N ILE A 87 -3.48 17.05 -7.35
CA ILE A 87 -4.58 17.21 -8.31
C ILE A 87 -5.92 16.70 -7.76
N THR A 88 -5.90 15.63 -6.96
CA THR A 88 -7.14 15.08 -6.36
C THR A 88 -7.65 15.96 -5.23
N ARG A 89 -6.76 16.54 -4.46
CA ARG A 89 -7.08 17.28 -3.25
C ARG A 89 -7.29 18.77 -3.45
N GLY A 90 -6.61 19.34 -4.44
CA GLY A 90 -6.52 20.79 -4.62
C GLY A 90 -5.57 21.48 -3.64
N ASP A 91 -4.78 20.71 -2.86
CA ASP A 91 -3.85 21.18 -1.85
C ASP A 91 -2.53 20.42 -1.91
N SER A 92 -1.44 21.04 -1.42
CA SER A 92 -0.13 20.39 -1.34
C SER A 92 -0.08 19.32 -0.27
N VAL A 93 0.63 18.24 -0.59
CA VAL A 93 0.85 17.09 0.31
C VAL A 93 2.33 16.83 0.54
N LYS A 94 2.64 16.15 1.65
CA LYS A 94 3.98 15.63 1.95
C LYS A 94 3.94 14.12 2.16
N LEU A 95 4.98 13.45 1.69
CA LEU A 95 5.11 12.00 1.84
C LEU A 95 5.30 11.61 3.31
N VAL A 96 4.56 10.62 3.75
CA VAL A 96 4.70 9.96 5.07
C VAL A 96 5.47 8.65 4.93
N SER A 97 5.04 7.81 4.00
CA SER A 97 5.71 6.53 3.71
C SER A 97 5.48 6.09 2.27
N TYR A 98 6.41 5.32 1.74
CA TYR A 98 6.42 4.82 0.38
C TYR A 98 7.12 3.46 0.34
N HIS A 99 6.45 2.45 -0.19
CA HIS A 99 7.01 1.10 -0.28
C HIS A 99 6.31 0.25 -1.32
N ALA A 100 7.06 -0.67 -1.90
CA ALA A 100 6.52 -1.70 -2.77
C ALA A 100 5.99 -2.88 -1.95
N GLN A 101 4.91 -3.49 -2.40
CA GLN A 101 4.27 -4.64 -1.75
C GLN A 101 4.06 -5.77 -2.77
N LYS A 102 4.39 -6.98 -2.35
CA LYS A 102 4.13 -8.23 -3.07
C LYS A 102 3.13 -9.05 -2.27
N TRP A 103 1.96 -9.28 -2.85
CA TRP A 103 0.85 -10.01 -2.27
C TRP A 103 0.74 -11.36 -2.96
N THR A 104 1.04 -12.43 -2.25
CA THR A 104 0.96 -13.80 -2.76
C THR A 104 -0.44 -14.40 -2.59
N GLU A 105 -0.68 -15.57 -3.13
CA GLU A 105 -1.92 -16.31 -2.90
C GLU A 105 -2.20 -16.47 -1.40
N GLY A 106 -3.42 -16.19 -0.98
CA GLY A 106 -3.84 -16.15 0.42
C GLY A 106 -3.67 -14.78 1.09
N ALA A 107 -2.93 -13.83 0.49
CA ALA A 107 -2.78 -12.49 1.04
C ALA A 107 -4.08 -11.68 0.94
N PHE A 108 -4.38 -10.91 1.98
CA PHE A 108 -5.52 -10.00 2.03
C PHE A 108 -5.31 -8.92 3.09
N ALA A 109 -6.15 -7.89 3.07
CA ALA A 109 -6.29 -6.94 4.18
C ALA A 109 -7.79 -6.78 4.46
N GLY A 110 -8.23 -7.15 5.66
CA GLY A 110 -9.63 -6.97 6.07
C GLY A 110 -10.01 -5.48 6.14
N TYR A 111 -11.30 -5.20 6.29
CA TYR A 111 -11.80 -3.83 6.40
C TYR A 111 -11.05 -3.03 7.46
N HIS A 112 -10.54 -1.87 7.06
CA HIS A 112 -9.79 -0.95 7.90
C HIS A 112 -9.89 0.47 7.37
N SER A 113 -9.53 1.42 8.22
CA SER A 113 -9.14 2.77 7.85
C SER A 113 -7.62 2.88 8.00
N ASP A 114 -6.97 3.70 7.18
CA ASP A 114 -5.51 3.82 7.20
C ASP A 114 -4.99 4.64 8.40
N ASN A 115 -5.80 5.54 8.94
CA ASN A 115 -5.37 6.49 9.94
C ASN A 115 -5.96 6.28 11.34
N SER A 116 -6.99 5.45 11.50
CA SER A 116 -7.65 5.26 12.80
C SER A 116 -8.19 3.84 12.96
N PRO A 117 -8.30 3.32 14.20
CA PRO A 117 -8.98 2.05 14.47
C PRO A 117 -10.46 2.11 14.09
N LEU A 118 -11.05 0.96 13.71
CA LEU A 118 -12.47 0.90 13.32
C LEU A 118 -13.42 1.17 14.48
N ASP A 119 -13.01 0.87 15.70
CA ASP A 119 -13.80 1.02 16.92
C ASP A 119 -13.63 2.38 17.60
N ASP A 120 -12.67 3.18 17.16
CA ASP A 120 -12.45 4.53 17.70
C ASP A 120 -12.07 5.51 16.58
N PRO A 121 -13.07 6.11 15.88
CA PRO A 121 -12.83 7.06 14.80
C PRO A 121 -12.22 8.38 15.26
N GLU A 122 -12.31 8.71 16.55
CA GLU A 122 -11.73 9.93 17.13
C GLU A 122 -10.23 9.75 17.45
N TYR A 123 -9.75 8.50 17.54
CA TYR A 123 -8.35 8.20 17.80
C TYR A 123 -7.60 7.92 16.51
N ASN A 124 -6.63 8.76 16.21
CA ASN A 124 -5.80 8.65 14.99
C ASN A 124 -4.38 8.17 15.34
N ALA A 125 -4.18 6.85 15.44
CA ALA A 125 -2.85 6.25 15.65
C ALA A 125 -1.88 6.60 14.49
N PHE A 126 -2.41 6.73 13.27
CA PHE A 126 -1.65 7.07 12.07
C PHE A 126 -2.16 8.38 11.46
N GLU A 127 -2.36 9.41 12.26
CA GLU A 127 -2.94 10.71 11.87
C GLU A 127 -2.29 11.30 10.61
N ARG A 128 -0.99 11.04 10.39
CA ARG A 128 -0.25 11.47 9.20
C ARG A 128 -0.67 10.75 7.91
N SER A 129 -1.27 9.57 8.02
CA SER A 129 -1.76 8.79 6.86
C SER A 129 -3.16 9.26 6.44
N LYS A 130 -3.30 10.56 6.18
CA LYS A 130 -4.59 11.15 5.80
C LYS A 130 -5.07 10.72 4.44
N TRP A 131 -4.10 10.41 3.56
CA TRP A 131 -4.35 10.06 2.18
C TRP A 131 -3.49 8.87 1.79
N ALA A 132 -4.04 8.00 0.96
CA ALA A 132 -3.36 6.84 0.42
C ALA A 132 -3.36 6.88 -1.10
N ALA A 133 -2.28 6.39 -1.71
CA ALA A 133 -2.21 6.14 -3.13
C ALA A 133 -1.55 4.78 -3.38
N PHE A 134 -2.21 3.95 -4.21
CA PHE A 134 -1.73 2.62 -4.58
C PHE A 134 -1.62 2.50 -6.09
N LEU A 135 -0.37 2.37 -6.56
CA LEU A 135 -0.05 2.06 -7.95
C LEU A 135 -0.02 0.55 -8.14
N TYR A 136 -0.82 0.04 -9.05
CA TYR A 136 -0.88 -1.37 -9.40
C TYR A 136 0.07 -1.66 -10.56
N LEU A 137 1.07 -2.53 -10.32
CA LEU A 137 2.08 -2.85 -11.32
C LEU A 137 1.63 -4.00 -12.24
N ASN A 138 0.61 -4.76 -11.86
CA ASN A 138 0.03 -5.81 -12.68
C ASN A 138 -1.47 -5.96 -12.42
N GLY A 139 -2.16 -6.71 -13.29
CA GLY A 139 -3.59 -7.01 -13.17
C GLY A 139 -3.93 -8.46 -13.51
N ASP A 140 -2.92 -9.32 -13.70
CA ASP A 140 -3.03 -10.71 -14.15
C ASP A 140 -3.16 -11.73 -12.99
N PHE A 141 -3.77 -11.32 -11.88
CA PHE A 141 -4.08 -12.15 -10.71
C PHE A 141 -5.61 -12.25 -10.52
N GLU A 142 -6.06 -13.20 -9.69
CA GLU A 142 -7.48 -13.36 -9.32
C GLU A 142 -7.71 -12.96 -7.86
N GLY A 143 -8.84 -12.32 -7.55
CA GLY A 143 -9.10 -11.68 -6.27
C GLY A 143 -8.38 -10.33 -6.14
N GLY A 144 -8.16 -9.87 -4.93
CA GLY A 144 -7.36 -8.67 -4.66
C GLY A 144 -8.01 -7.35 -5.06
N GLU A 145 -9.33 -7.33 -5.23
CA GLU A 145 -10.09 -6.10 -5.41
C GLU A 145 -9.94 -5.19 -4.19
N LEU A 146 -9.89 -3.88 -4.44
CA LEU A 146 -9.99 -2.86 -3.40
C LEU A 146 -11.45 -2.46 -3.25
N ASN A 147 -12.07 -2.86 -2.15
CA ASN A 147 -13.47 -2.60 -1.86
C ASN A 147 -13.63 -1.50 -0.81
N PHE A 148 -14.57 -0.60 -1.03
CA PHE A 148 -14.96 0.43 -0.07
C PHE A 148 -16.32 0.06 0.52
N ARG A 149 -16.33 -0.27 1.83
CA ARG A 149 -17.48 -0.84 2.53
C ARG A 149 -18.76 0.00 2.41
N ASP A 150 -18.62 1.29 2.65
CA ASP A 150 -19.76 2.18 2.81
C ASP A 150 -20.18 2.90 1.50
N HIS A 151 -19.52 2.58 0.38
CA HIS A 151 -19.73 3.24 -0.91
C HIS A 151 -20.23 2.33 -2.03
N ASP A 152 -20.32 1.02 -1.79
CA ASP A 152 -20.65 0.02 -2.83
C ASP A 152 -19.70 0.14 -4.05
N ILE A 153 -18.41 0.39 -3.76
CA ILE A 153 -17.35 0.50 -4.77
C ILE A 153 -16.40 -0.67 -4.62
N SER A 154 -16.18 -1.37 -5.74
CA SER A 154 -15.15 -2.40 -5.90
C SER A 154 -14.25 -2.01 -7.06
N ILE A 155 -12.96 -1.82 -6.79
CA ILE A 155 -11.95 -1.50 -7.79
C ILE A 155 -11.18 -2.77 -8.13
N ARG A 156 -11.34 -3.24 -9.37
CA ARG A 156 -10.49 -4.29 -9.93
C ARG A 156 -9.17 -3.66 -10.38
N PRO A 157 -8.01 -4.03 -9.78
CA PRO A 157 -6.72 -3.53 -10.21
C PRO A 157 -6.42 -3.83 -11.69
N LYS A 158 -5.82 -2.86 -12.36
CA LYS A 158 -5.29 -2.98 -13.73
C LYS A 158 -3.82 -2.54 -13.74
N THR A 159 -3.03 -3.12 -14.63
CA THR A 159 -1.62 -2.73 -14.81
C THR A 159 -1.52 -1.22 -15.09
N GLY A 160 -0.64 -0.55 -14.38
CA GLY A 160 -0.39 0.88 -14.53
C GLY A 160 -1.47 1.81 -13.94
N MET A 161 -2.47 1.28 -13.23
CA MET A 161 -3.51 2.09 -12.59
C MET A 161 -3.05 2.62 -11.23
N LEU A 162 -3.32 3.89 -10.95
CA LEU A 162 -3.15 4.48 -9.63
C LEU A 162 -4.53 4.73 -9.02
N ALA A 163 -4.77 4.21 -7.81
CA ALA A 163 -5.92 4.56 -6.98
C ALA A 163 -5.47 5.52 -5.88
N ALA A 164 -6.18 6.62 -5.68
CA ALA A 164 -5.91 7.62 -4.65
C ALA A 164 -7.18 7.91 -3.85
N PHE A 165 -7.09 7.89 -2.53
CA PHE A 165 -8.26 8.10 -1.67
C PHE A 165 -7.85 8.62 -0.30
N SER A 166 -8.81 9.16 0.45
CA SER A 166 -8.57 9.54 1.84
C SER A 166 -8.57 8.30 2.74
N GLY A 167 -7.60 8.23 3.66
CA GLY A 167 -7.40 7.10 4.58
C GLY A 167 -8.32 7.11 5.80
N GLY A 168 -9.29 8.02 5.88
CA GLY A 168 -10.18 8.19 7.02
C GLY A 168 -11.32 7.20 7.10
N HIS A 169 -12.07 7.28 8.21
CA HIS A 169 -13.19 6.39 8.52
C HIS A 169 -14.35 6.41 7.50
N HIS A 170 -14.48 7.46 6.71
CA HIS A 170 -15.47 7.53 5.65
C HIS A 170 -15.11 6.69 4.42
N ASN A 171 -13.87 6.22 4.32
CA ASN A 171 -13.38 5.35 3.27
C ASN A 171 -12.85 4.03 3.82
N ILE A 172 -13.60 3.39 4.72
CA ILE A 172 -13.27 2.05 5.20
C ILE A 172 -13.20 1.10 4.02
N HIS A 173 -12.05 0.44 3.87
CA HIS A 173 -11.75 -0.38 2.72
C HIS A 173 -11.04 -1.69 3.08
N GLU A 174 -11.05 -2.62 2.14
CA GLU A 174 -10.35 -3.91 2.24
C GLU A 174 -9.61 -4.21 0.95
N VAL A 175 -8.62 -5.08 1.04
CA VAL A 175 -8.08 -5.82 -0.11
C VAL A 175 -8.60 -7.25 -0.01
N GLN A 176 -9.41 -7.68 -0.98
CA GLN A 176 -9.90 -9.05 -1.03
C GLN A 176 -8.75 -10.04 -1.13
N ILE A 177 -9.00 -11.27 -0.71
CA ILE A 177 -8.01 -12.35 -0.77
C ILE A 177 -7.53 -12.57 -2.21
N ILE A 178 -6.22 -12.68 -2.39
CA ILE A 178 -5.61 -13.11 -3.65
C ILE A 178 -5.85 -14.62 -3.78
N THR A 179 -6.66 -15.01 -4.74
CA THR A 179 -7.03 -16.42 -4.96
C THR A 179 -6.12 -17.12 -5.95
N LYS A 180 -5.41 -16.36 -6.80
CA LYS A 180 -4.44 -16.90 -7.75
C LYS A 180 -3.46 -15.83 -8.24
N GLY A 181 -2.19 -16.19 -8.36
CA GLY A 181 -1.15 -15.33 -8.87
C GLY A 181 -0.55 -14.41 -7.81
N ILE A 182 0.09 -13.34 -8.26
CA ILE A 182 0.77 -12.37 -7.40
C ILE A 182 0.31 -10.97 -7.77
N ARG A 183 -0.05 -10.16 -6.78
CA ARG A 183 -0.38 -8.75 -6.93
C ARG A 183 0.82 -7.92 -6.49
N TYR A 184 1.34 -7.09 -7.38
CA TYR A 184 2.40 -6.13 -7.10
C TYR A 184 1.84 -4.72 -7.04
N THR A 185 2.15 -4.00 -5.96
CA THR A 185 1.74 -2.60 -5.77
C THR A 185 2.87 -1.75 -5.23
N ILE A 186 2.81 -0.45 -5.51
CA ILE A 186 3.56 0.56 -4.78
C ILE A 186 2.53 1.36 -4.00
N GLY A 187 2.62 1.27 -2.66
CA GLY A 187 1.77 2.00 -1.72
C GLY A 187 2.47 3.23 -1.18
N SER A 188 1.75 4.31 -1.03
CA SER A 188 2.24 5.54 -0.43
C SER A 188 1.17 6.21 0.41
N PHE A 189 1.60 6.80 1.53
CA PHE A 189 0.73 7.54 2.45
C PHE A 189 1.20 8.98 2.53
N TRP A 190 0.24 9.90 2.61
CA TRP A 190 0.45 11.32 2.48
C TRP A 190 -0.27 12.10 3.56
N ASP A 191 0.36 13.19 4.00
CA ASP A 191 -0.20 14.17 4.91
C ASP A 191 -0.37 15.52 4.20
N ASN A 192 -1.08 16.45 4.83
CA ASN A 192 -1.10 17.84 4.37
C ASN A 192 0.30 18.45 4.51
N ALA A 193 0.77 19.17 3.50
CA ALA A 193 2.11 19.76 3.52
C ALA A 193 2.36 20.65 4.75
N GLU A 194 1.36 21.45 5.13
CA GLU A 194 1.40 22.39 6.25
C GLU A 194 1.13 21.75 7.62
N ALA A 195 0.89 20.41 7.70
CA ALA A 195 0.62 19.76 8.97
C ALA A 195 1.85 19.77 9.88
N GLU A 196 1.70 20.29 11.07
CA GLU A 196 2.73 20.33 12.12
C GLU A 196 2.24 19.54 13.34
N TYR A 197 3.14 18.81 13.97
CA TYR A 197 2.85 17.97 15.12
C TYR A 197 3.86 18.23 16.23
N SER A 198 3.40 18.20 17.48
CA SER A 198 4.28 18.35 18.64
C SER A 198 5.29 17.20 18.73
N GLU A 199 6.44 17.42 19.35
CA GLU A 199 7.42 16.36 19.57
C GLU A 199 6.86 15.25 20.48
N GLU A 200 5.96 15.59 21.40
CA GLU A 200 5.24 14.63 22.23
C GLU A 200 4.34 13.70 21.38
N THR A 201 3.58 14.28 20.46
CA THR A 201 2.75 13.51 19.51
C THR A 201 3.60 12.57 18.64
N LYS A 202 4.72 13.08 18.12
CA LYS A 202 5.64 12.27 17.29
C LYS A 202 6.24 11.12 18.09
N ALA A 203 6.70 11.36 19.31
CA ALA A 203 7.27 10.33 20.18
C ALA A 203 6.24 9.24 20.52
N LYS A 204 5.00 9.64 20.81
CA LYS A 204 3.91 8.70 21.05
C LYS A 204 3.63 7.82 19.83
N TRP A 205 3.59 8.38 18.62
CA TRP A 205 3.42 7.59 17.40
C TRP A 205 4.55 6.60 17.16
N GLU A 206 5.80 6.99 17.41
CA GLU A 206 6.96 6.09 17.26
C GLU A 206 6.88 4.90 18.21
N GLU A 207 6.45 5.13 19.44
CA GLU A 207 6.23 4.08 20.44
C GLU A 207 5.12 3.13 19.95
N GLU A 208 3.94 3.65 19.60
CA GLU A 208 2.79 2.87 19.14
C GLU A 208 3.09 2.08 17.86
N ILE A 209 3.79 2.69 16.90
CA ILE A 209 4.21 2.01 15.67
C ILE A 209 5.19 0.88 15.99
N THR A 210 6.12 1.11 16.91
CA THR A 210 7.10 0.11 17.31
C THR A 210 6.42 -1.08 17.98
N GLU A 211 5.51 -0.83 18.91
CA GLU A 211 4.73 -1.88 19.58
C GLU A 211 3.84 -2.65 18.59
N ALA A 212 3.18 -1.94 17.68
CA ALA A 212 2.35 -2.57 16.64
C ALA A 212 3.18 -3.47 15.71
N ARG A 213 4.39 -3.03 15.32
CA ARG A 213 5.31 -3.84 14.50
C ARG A 213 5.80 -5.08 15.22
N ILE A 214 6.12 -4.98 16.51
CA ILE A 214 6.54 -6.13 17.32
C ILE A 214 5.40 -7.14 17.40
N ARG A 215 4.19 -6.72 17.76
CA ARG A 215 3.02 -7.60 17.81
C ARG A 215 2.73 -8.25 16.46
N GLN A 216 2.79 -7.48 15.38
CA GLN A 216 2.56 -7.99 14.03
C GLN A 216 3.60 -9.04 13.64
N ALA A 217 4.87 -8.82 13.97
CA ALA A 217 5.95 -9.77 13.68
C ALA A 217 5.79 -11.08 14.48
N ASP A 218 5.41 -10.99 15.75
CA ASP A 218 5.18 -12.15 16.61
C ASP A 218 3.98 -12.97 16.12
N ASP A 219 2.85 -12.34 15.84
CA ASP A 219 1.66 -12.99 15.31
C ASP A 219 1.94 -13.67 13.96
N GLN A 220 2.68 -12.99 13.10
CA GLN A 220 3.06 -13.51 11.81
C GLN A 220 3.96 -14.75 11.92
N LYS A 221 4.91 -14.73 12.85
CA LYS A 221 5.78 -15.86 13.13
C LYS A 221 4.96 -17.06 13.60
N VAL A 222 4.07 -16.87 14.57
CA VAL A 222 3.17 -17.92 15.08
C VAL A 222 2.32 -18.47 13.95
N TRP A 223 1.78 -17.61 13.11
CA TRP A 223 0.98 -18.04 11.96
C TRP A 223 1.79 -18.89 10.98
N GLN A 224 3.01 -18.46 10.59
CA GLN A 224 3.87 -19.19 9.68
C GLN A 224 4.25 -20.58 10.25
N GLU A 225 4.57 -20.64 11.55
CA GLU A 225 4.86 -21.91 12.22
C GLU A 225 3.67 -22.87 12.19
N ASN A 226 2.48 -22.38 12.42
CA ASN A 226 1.25 -23.16 12.40
C ASN A 226 0.88 -23.62 10.98
N LYS A 227 1.04 -22.75 9.99
CA LYS A 227 0.87 -23.08 8.58
C LYS A 227 1.83 -24.19 8.15
N ALA A 228 3.11 -24.11 8.53
CA ALA A 228 4.10 -25.14 8.24
C ALA A 228 3.77 -26.50 8.88
N LYS A 229 3.02 -26.51 9.99
CA LYS A 229 2.51 -27.71 10.66
C LYS A 229 1.17 -28.20 10.10
N GLY A 230 0.60 -27.52 9.11
CA GLY A 230 -0.73 -27.83 8.55
C GLY A 230 -1.89 -27.56 9.53
N ILE A 231 -1.68 -26.70 10.53
CA ILE A 231 -2.65 -26.43 11.60
C ILE A 231 -3.58 -25.28 11.25
N MET A 232 -3.22 -24.41 10.25
CA MET A 232 -3.94 -23.15 10.02
C MET A 232 -4.33 -22.89 8.58
N GLU A 233 -5.61 -22.56 8.44
CA GLU A 233 -6.21 -21.87 7.30
C GLU A 233 -6.65 -20.43 7.67
N GLU A 234 -6.48 -20.00 8.94
CA GLU A 234 -6.99 -18.76 9.46
C GLU A 234 -5.90 -17.68 9.59
N PRO A 235 -6.25 -16.40 9.38
CA PRO A 235 -5.31 -15.29 9.49
C PRO A 235 -4.79 -15.12 10.93
N PRO A 236 -3.64 -14.43 11.11
CA PRO A 236 -3.11 -14.08 12.42
C PRO A 236 -4.14 -13.33 13.29
N PRO A 237 -4.02 -13.41 14.64
CA PRO A 237 -5.00 -12.80 15.56
C PRO A 237 -5.29 -11.32 15.29
N TYR A 238 -4.29 -10.52 14.98
CA TYR A 238 -4.46 -9.10 14.67
C TYR A 238 -5.29 -8.84 13.40
N GLN A 239 -5.28 -9.77 12.45
CA GLN A 239 -6.14 -9.72 11.26
C GLN A 239 -7.57 -10.14 11.59
N LYS A 240 -7.74 -11.13 12.48
CA LYS A 240 -9.09 -11.55 12.94
C LYS A 240 -9.83 -10.43 13.65
N GLU A 241 -9.15 -9.65 14.47
CA GLU A 241 -9.76 -8.51 15.13
C GLU A 241 -10.28 -7.48 14.12
N ARG A 242 -9.54 -7.26 13.04
CA ARG A 242 -9.98 -6.39 11.94
C ARG A 242 -11.18 -6.95 11.17
N LEU A 243 -11.16 -8.25 10.85
CA LEU A 243 -12.25 -8.93 10.13
C LEU A 243 -13.54 -9.00 10.93
N ASN A 244 -13.46 -9.13 12.28
CA ASN A 244 -14.63 -9.25 13.15
C ASN A 244 -15.27 -7.91 13.53
N LYS A 245 -14.59 -6.79 13.27
CA LYS A 245 -15.05 -5.43 13.57
C LYS A 245 -15.63 -4.70 12.34
N GLY A 246 -15.69 -5.38 11.18
CA GLY A 246 -16.20 -4.87 9.90
C GLY A 246 -17.68 -5.09 9.66
#